data_88a7f9e1db61c3965eda3aad0e72b097
#
_entry.id   88a7f9e1db61c3965eda3aad0e72b097
#
_cell.length_a   1.000
_cell.length_b   1.000
_cell.length_c   1.000
_cell.angle_alpha   90.00
_cell.angle_beta   90.00
_cell.angle_gamma   90.00
#
_symmetry.space_group_name_H-M   'P 1'
#
loop_
_entity.id
_entity.type
_entity.pdbx_description
1 polymer ?
#
loop_
_entity_poly.entity_id
_entity_poly.type
_entity_poly.pdbx_seq_one_letter_code
_entity_poly.pdbx_strand_id
1 'polypeptide(L)'
;MTSRTVDRIHTLRLIGALLGLTVAVGACTQATEIVTASVPSNDYRLRHPITVTETNRSIVVFVGHARGGLSAPQRTDVVGLAQIWVREGTGAIIADVPIDTPNARAAAASFREIQSVLMAGGVPSRAITLRHYRPDDPQVLPTIRLSYPKISAVAGPCGLWPEDLGPNIDNSGYNQNRPYHNFGCATQRNLAAMIDNPADLEQPRPETPAYTARRNIAFEKYRKGVATTTTYPEADKAKLSDTGK
;
A
#
# COMPACT_ATOMS: atom_id res chain seq x y z
N MET A 1 -81.16 34.32 7.24
CA MET A 1 -80.07 34.00 6.32
C MET A 1 -78.67 34.05 6.95
N THR A 2 -78.52 34.30 8.24
CA THR A 2 -77.24 34.56 8.92
C THR A 2 -76.59 33.36 9.60
N SER A 3 -77.32 32.28 9.87
CA SER A 3 -76.74 31.09 10.56
C SER A 3 -75.79 30.27 9.69
N ARG A 4 -76.07 30.07 8.40
CA ARG A 4 -75.24 29.21 7.51
C ARG A 4 -73.87 29.80 7.13
N THR A 5 -73.72 31.11 7.22
CA THR A 5 -72.48 31.81 6.97
C THR A 5 -71.47 31.68 8.13
N VAL A 6 -71.99 31.71 9.36
CA VAL A 6 -71.18 31.57 10.58
C VAL A 6 -70.65 30.18 10.71
N ASP A 7 -71.45 29.15 10.41
CA ASP A 7 -70.98 27.72 10.44
C ASP A 7 -69.89 27.43 9.36
N ARG A 8 -69.98 28.04 8.20
CA ARG A 8 -68.97 27.94 7.15
C ARG A 8 -67.65 28.59 7.56
N ILE A 9 -67.68 29.68 8.26
CA ILE A 9 -66.47 30.38 8.73
C ILE A 9 -65.81 29.56 9.84
N HIS A 10 -66.55 28.95 10.75
CA HIS A 10 -66.03 28.09 11.79
C HIS A 10 -65.41 26.77 11.22
N THR A 11 -66.03 26.15 10.24
CA THR A 11 -65.53 25.00 9.57
C THR A 11 -64.25 25.30 8.77
N LEU A 12 -64.18 26.43 8.07
CA LEU A 12 -62.94 26.85 7.38
C LEU A 12 -61.76 27.13 8.34
N ARG A 13 -62.08 27.76 9.50
CA ARG A 13 -61.04 27.97 10.54
C ARG A 13 -60.54 26.67 11.17
N LEU A 14 -61.42 25.71 11.41
CA LEU A 14 -61.06 24.39 11.92
C LEU A 14 -60.23 23.60 10.91
N ILE A 15 -60.58 23.64 9.63
CA ILE A 15 -59.81 22.99 8.57
C ILE A 15 -58.42 23.63 8.43
N GLY A 16 -58.35 24.96 8.49
CA GLY A 16 -57.08 25.68 8.47
C GLY A 16 -56.18 25.36 9.68
N ALA A 17 -56.77 25.27 10.86
CA ALA A 17 -56.05 24.89 12.08
C ALA A 17 -55.55 23.43 12.04
N LEU A 18 -56.36 22.51 11.52
CA LEU A 18 -55.95 21.12 11.33
C LEU A 18 -54.84 20.95 10.28
N LEU A 19 -54.92 21.68 9.16
CA LEU A 19 -53.88 21.70 8.14
C LEU A 19 -52.56 22.32 8.68
N GLY A 20 -52.65 23.38 9.47
CA GLY A 20 -51.49 23.99 10.13
C GLY A 20 -50.82 23.05 11.14
N LEU A 21 -51.63 22.28 11.88
CA LEU A 21 -51.11 21.30 12.84
C LEU A 21 -50.40 20.13 12.17
N THR A 22 -50.92 19.66 11.04
CA THR A 22 -50.28 18.57 10.27
C THR A 22 -48.94 18.98 9.66
N VAL A 23 -48.83 20.24 9.19
CA VAL A 23 -47.57 20.80 8.69
C VAL A 23 -46.55 20.97 9.81
N ALA A 24 -46.97 21.42 10.99
CA ALA A 24 -46.12 21.60 12.15
C ALA A 24 -45.56 20.25 12.70
N VAL A 25 -46.36 19.20 12.67
CA VAL A 25 -45.92 17.84 13.10
C VAL A 25 -45.03 17.21 12.04
N GLY A 26 -45.25 17.49 10.74
CA GLY A 26 -44.41 16.96 9.65
C GLY A 26 -43.02 17.63 9.59
N ALA A 27 -42.85 18.83 10.09
CA ALA A 27 -41.56 19.52 10.12
C ALA A 27 -40.57 18.92 11.16
N CYS A 28 -41.04 18.10 12.09
CA CYS A 28 -40.18 17.42 13.05
C CYS A 28 -39.74 16.02 12.62
N THR A 29 -40.15 15.52 11.46
CA THR A 29 -39.52 14.35 10.84
C THR A 29 -38.27 14.80 10.07
N GLN A 30 -37.31 15.42 10.73
CA GLN A 30 -35.94 15.19 10.37
C GLN A 30 -35.80 13.69 10.46
N ALA A 31 -35.54 13.06 9.32
CA ALA A 31 -35.03 11.73 9.30
C ALA A 31 -33.81 11.75 10.22
N THR A 32 -34.03 11.39 11.47
CA THR A 32 -32.95 10.84 12.27
C THR A 32 -32.53 9.62 11.50
N GLU A 33 -31.55 9.78 10.60
CA GLU A 33 -30.63 8.70 10.43
C GLU A 33 -30.33 8.28 11.86
N ILE A 34 -30.84 7.13 12.21
CA ILE A 34 -30.49 6.48 13.46
C ILE A 34 -29.00 6.27 13.32
N VAL A 35 -28.24 7.22 13.82
CA VAL A 35 -26.80 7.08 14.05
C VAL A 35 -26.70 6.11 15.23
N THR A 36 -27.16 4.89 15.01
CA THR A 36 -26.77 3.78 15.83
C THR A 36 -25.29 3.59 15.57
N ALA A 37 -24.47 4.32 16.35
CA ALA A 37 -23.04 4.05 16.58
C ALA A 37 -22.15 3.77 15.35
N SER A 38 -22.65 3.80 14.14
CA SER A 38 -21.83 3.86 12.94
C SER A 38 -21.50 5.31 12.63
N VAL A 39 -20.71 5.95 13.49
CA VAL A 39 -19.87 7.04 13.04
C VAL A 39 -19.22 6.53 11.76
N PRO A 40 -19.45 7.18 10.58
CA PRO A 40 -18.75 6.78 9.37
C PRO A 40 -17.29 6.72 9.78
N SER A 41 -16.72 5.55 9.71
CA SER A 41 -15.41 5.32 10.26
C SER A 41 -14.46 6.30 9.58
N ASN A 42 -14.02 7.33 10.30
CA ASN A 42 -12.98 8.24 9.85
C ASN A 42 -11.62 7.51 9.81
N ASP A 43 -11.63 6.19 10.01
CA ASP A 43 -10.45 5.39 9.92
C ASP A 43 -9.94 5.37 8.46
N TYR A 44 -8.78 5.97 8.28
CA TYR A 44 -8.10 6.02 6.99
C TYR A 44 -7.75 4.62 6.45
N ARG A 45 -7.67 3.60 7.31
CA ARG A 45 -7.40 2.21 6.91
C ARG A 45 -8.53 1.64 6.04
N LEU A 46 -9.77 2.06 6.32
CA LEU A 46 -10.92 1.65 5.52
C LEU A 46 -11.02 2.43 4.20
N ARG A 47 -10.52 3.67 4.17
CA ARG A 47 -10.46 4.46 2.94
C ARG A 47 -9.32 4.06 2.02
N HIS A 48 -8.21 3.65 2.61
CA HIS A 48 -6.99 3.26 1.91
C HIS A 48 -6.56 1.86 2.36
N PRO A 49 -7.37 0.83 2.06
CA PRO A 49 -7.04 -0.53 2.47
C PRO A 49 -5.76 -1.00 1.78
N ILE A 50 -4.97 -1.78 2.51
CA ILE A 50 -3.86 -2.51 1.92
C ILE A 50 -4.45 -3.77 1.30
N THR A 51 -4.26 -3.92 0.00
CA THR A 51 -4.73 -5.07 -0.77
C THR A 51 -3.55 -5.89 -1.28
N VAL A 52 -3.74 -7.19 -1.40
CA VAL A 52 -2.78 -8.10 -2.01
C VAL A 52 -3.07 -8.19 -3.49
N THR A 53 -2.10 -7.81 -4.33
CA THR A 53 -2.24 -7.81 -5.78
C THR A 53 -1.01 -8.38 -6.46
N GLU A 54 -1.18 -8.91 -7.66
CA GLU A 54 -0.06 -9.27 -8.50
C GLU A 54 0.48 -8.02 -9.22
N THR A 55 1.78 -7.79 -9.10
CA THR A 55 2.49 -6.69 -9.74
C THR A 55 3.68 -7.21 -10.51
N ASN A 56 4.22 -6.41 -11.43
CA ASN A 56 5.42 -6.75 -12.16
C ASN A 56 6.62 -5.95 -11.63
N ARG A 57 7.71 -6.66 -11.31
CA ARG A 57 9.00 -6.05 -11.09
C ARG A 57 9.80 -6.06 -12.37
N SER A 58 10.43 -4.95 -12.73
CA SER A 58 11.23 -4.86 -13.94
C SER A 58 12.53 -4.10 -13.72
N ILE A 59 13.55 -4.48 -14.47
CA ILE A 59 14.78 -3.71 -14.66
C ILE A 59 15.03 -3.51 -16.15
N VAL A 60 15.73 -2.43 -16.50
CA VAL A 60 16.08 -2.07 -17.87
C VAL A 60 17.60 -2.10 -18.04
N VAL A 61 18.06 -2.84 -19.04
CA VAL A 61 19.47 -2.96 -19.37
C VAL A 61 19.70 -2.21 -20.69
N PHE A 62 20.48 -1.15 -20.63
CA PHE A 62 20.85 -0.35 -21.82
C PHE A 62 21.97 -1.06 -22.57
N VAL A 63 21.81 -1.19 -23.88
CA VAL A 63 22.76 -1.84 -24.77
C VAL A 63 23.16 -0.90 -25.91
N GLY A 64 24.43 -0.62 -26.04
CA GLY A 64 24.96 0.21 -27.13
C GLY A 64 24.91 -0.49 -28.50
N HIS A 65 25.28 0.23 -29.55
CA HIS A 65 25.24 -0.28 -30.93
C HIS A 65 26.38 -1.25 -31.27
N ALA A 66 27.56 -1.03 -30.71
CA ALA A 66 28.77 -1.66 -31.23
C ALA A 66 29.15 -2.96 -30.47
N ARG A 67 28.96 -3.00 -29.15
CA ARG A 67 29.45 -4.10 -28.33
C ARG A 67 28.33 -4.62 -27.42
N GLY A 68 28.12 -5.92 -27.46
CA GLY A 68 27.29 -6.62 -26.47
C GLY A 68 28.06 -6.89 -25.16
N GLY A 69 27.34 -7.41 -24.19
CA GLY A 69 27.83 -7.71 -22.84
C GLY A 69 27.28 -6.73 -21.80
N LEU A 70 27.53 -7.05 -20.53
CA LEU A 70 27.09 -6.25 -19.39
C LEU A 70 28.24 -5.45 -18.80
N SER A 71 28.00 -4.21 -18.47
CA SER A 71 28.89 -3.43 -17.58
C SER A 71 28.85 -4.00 -16.16
N ALA A 72 29.84 -3.68 -15.33
CA ALA A 72 29.86 -4.15 -13.95
C ALA A 72 28.60 -3.77 -13.13
N PRO A 73 28.08 -2.51 -13.20
CA PRO A 73 26.82 -2.17 -12.55
C PRO A 73 25.63 -2.98 -13.06
N GLN A 74 25.49 -3.12 -14.39
CA GLN A 74 24.41 -3.91 -14.99
C GLN A 74 24.44 -5.38 -14.55
N ARG A 75 25.63 -5.96 -14.45
CA ARG A 75 25.79 -7.31 -13.92
C ARG A 75 25.32 -7.40 -12.48
N THR A 76 25.66 -6.43 -11.64
CA THR A 76 25.19 -6.36 -10.25
C THR A 76 23.67 -6.26 -10.18
N ASP A 77 23.05 -5.45 -11.04
CA ASP A 77 21.58 -5.31 -11.11
C ASP A 77 20.90 -6.64 -11.49
N VAL A 78 21.47 -7.36 -12.47
CA VAL A 78 20.96 -8.67 -12.89
C VAL A 78 21.14 -9.73 -11.80
N VAL A 79 22.27 -9.74 -11.08
CA VAL A 79 22.49 -10.62 -9.92
C VAL A 79 21.47 -10.30 -8.83
N GLY A 80 21.25 -9.02 -8.52
CA GLY A 80 20.24 -8.58 -7.55
C GLY A 80 18.84 -9.02 -7.96
N LEU A 81 18.49 -8.90 -9.24
CA LEU A 81 17.22 -9.36 -9.77
C LEU A 81 17.04 -10.88 -9.56
N ALA A 82 18.05 -11.68 -9.85
CA ALA A 82 18.01 -13.13 -9.66
C ALA A 82 17.77 -13.50 -8.18
N GLN A 83 18.53 -12.89 -7.26
CA GLN A 83 18.40 -13.14 -5.83
C GLN A 83 17.01 -12.76 -5.28
N ILE A 84 16.46 -11.66 -5.76
CA ILE A 84 15.13 -11.21 -5.36
C ILE A 84 14.06 -12.13 -5.97
N TRP A 85 14.20 -12.51 -7.24
CA TRP A 85 13.27 -13.41 -7.91
C TRP A 85 13.15 -14.77 -7.18
N VAL A 86 14.25 -15.34 -6.71
CA VAL A 86 14.25 -16.60 -5.94
C VAL A 86 13.40 -16.47 -4.66
N ARG A 87 13.29 -15.28 -4.07
CA ARG A 87 12.52 -15.04 -2.84
C ARG A 87 11.05 -14.71 -3.07
N GLU A 88 10.74 -13.92 -4.12
CA GLU A 88 9.42 -13.32 -4.29
C GLU A 88 8.77 -13.59 -5.65
N GLY A 89 9.48 -14.18 -6.61
CA GLY A 89 8.94 -14.40 -7.95
C GLY A 89 7.85 -15.46 -7.96
N THR A 90 6.71 -15.15 -8.57
CA THR A 90 5.58 -16.06 -8.72
C THR A 90 5.50 -16.69 -10.11
N GLY A 91 6.25 -16.16 -11.07
CA GLY A 91 6.27 -16.64 -12.46
C GLY A 91 7.63 -16.50 -13.12
N ALA A 92 7.70 -16.80 -14.41
CA ALA A 92 8.93 -16.74 -15.18
C ALA A 92 9.47 -15.30 -15.33
N ILE A 93 10.78 -15.17 -15.45
CA ILE A 93 11.41 -13.92 -15.88
C ILE A 93 11.22 -13.79 -17.39
N ILE A 94 10.56 -12.76 -17.84
CA ILE A 94 10.38 -12.41 -19.24
C ILE A 94 11.49 -11.43 -19.62
N ALA A 95 12.30 -11.80 -20.60
CA ALA A 95 13.32 -10.97 -21.19
C ALA A 95 12.85 -10.44 -22.54
N ASP A 96 12.50 -9.15 -22.60
CA ASP A 96 12.17 -8.45 -23.84
C ASP A 96 13.46 -8.00 -24.49
N VAL A 97 13.77 -8.57 -25.65
CA VAL A 97 15.00 -8.31 -26.41
C VAL A 97 14.65 -7.69 -27.75
N PRO A 98 15.22 -6.53 -28.12
CA PRO A 98 14.91 -5.87 -29.37
C PRO A 98 15.44 -6.65 -30.58
N ILE A 99 14.64 -6.68 -31.65
CA ILE A 99 15.01 -7.20 -32.96
C ILE A 99 14.82 -6.13 -34.04
N ASP A 100 15.46 -6.30 -35.19
CA ASP A 100 15.37 -5.38 -36.33
C ASP A 100 15.78 -3.94 -35.98
N THR A 101 16.77 -3.82 -35.09
CA THR A 101 17.31 -2.56 -34.60
C THR A 101 18.82 -2.50 -34.79
N PRO A 102 19.42 -1.31 -34.86
CA PRO A 102 20.88 -1.17 -35.02
C PRO A 102 21.70 -1.89 -33.96
N ASN A 103 21.15 -2.06 -32.76
CA ASN A 103 21.82 -2.74 -31.64
C ASN A 103 21.34 -4.20 -31.43
N ALA A 104 20.50 -4.77 -32.28
CA ALA A 104 19.92 -6.09 -32.09
C ALA A 104 20.97 -7.20 -31.87
N ARG A 105 22.07 -7.15 -32.61
CA ARG A 105 23.18 -8.11 -32.45
C ARG A 105 23.86 -7.98 -31.06
N ALA A 106 24.09 -6.77 -30.62
CA ALA A 106 24.65 -6.47 -29.31
C ALA A 106 23.67 -6.88 -28.19
N ALA A 107 22.37 -6.64 -28.38
CA ALA A 107 21.32 -7.03 -27.45
C ALA A 107 21.25 -8.57 -27.30
N ALA A 108 21.30 -9.32 -28.41
CA ALA A 108 21.34 -10.77 -28.38
C ALA A 108 22.57 -11.32 -27.65
N ALA A 109 23.75 -10.66 -27.81
CA ALA A 109 24.97 -11.03 -27.09
C ALA A 109 24.86 -10.72 -25.59
N SER A 110 24.32 -9.55 -25.22
CA SER A 110 24.06 -9.17 -23.82
C SER A 110 23.04 -10.09 -23.17
N PHE A 111 22.00 -10.52 -23.89
CA PHE A 111 21.01 -11.45 -23.35
C PHE A 111 21.61 -12.81 -22.99
N ARG A 112 22.52 -13.33 -23.79
CA ARG A 112 23.23 -14.60 -23.45
C ARG A 112 24.01 -14.48 -22.13
N GLU A 113 24.64 -13.35 -21.91
CA GLU A 113 25.33 -13.07 -20.64
C GLU A 113 24.32 -12.90 -19.49
N ILE A 114 23.23 -12.17 -19.69
CA ILE A 114 22.13 -12.04 -18.71
C ILE A 114 21.63 -13.43 -18.31
N GLN A 115 21.33 -14.29 -19.27
CA GLN A 115 20.88 -15.65 -19.02
C GLN A 115 21.87 -16.44 -18.16
N SER A 116 23.15 -16.34 -18.47
CA SER A 116 24.22 -17.01 -17.69
C SER A 116 24.27 -16.48 -16.24
N VAL A 117 24.15 -15.17 -16.05
CA VAL A 117 24.15 -14.53 -14.72
C VAL A 117 22.91 -14.90 -13.92
N LEU A 118 21.74 -14.92 -14.55
CA LEU A 118 20.48 -15.33 -13.89
C LEU A 118 20.56 -16.80 -13.42
N MET A 119 21.06 -17.69 -14.30
CA MET A 119 21.23 -19.11 -13.96
C MET A 119 22.26 -19.31 -12.83
N ALA A 120 23.36 -18.57 -12.84
CA ALA A 120 24.33 -18.57 -11.75
C ALA A 120 23.73 -18.04 -10.44
N GLY A 121 22.75 -17.14 -10.51
CA GLY A 121 21.97 -16.61 -9.37
C GLY A 121 20.87 -17.54 -8.86
N GLY A 122 20.72 -18.75 -9.44
CA GLY A 122 19.73 -19.74 -8.99
C GLY A 122 18.43 -19.78 -9.78
N VAL A 123 18.30 -19.00 -10.85
CA VAL A 123 17.11 -19.02 -11.71
C VAL A 123 17.21 -20.22 -12.69
N PRO A 124 16.29 -21.17 -12.66
CA PRO A 124 16.33 -22.28 -13.60
C PRO A 124 16.06 -21.80 -15.03
N SER A 125 16.73 -22.43 -16.01
CA SER A 125 16.61 -22.03 -17.43
C SER A 125 15.17 -22.03 -17.94
N ARG A 126 14.33 -22.95 -17.46
CA ARG A 126 12.89 -23.03 -17.80
C ARG A 126 12.06 -21.83 -17.29
N ALA A 127 12.57 -21.10 -16.31
CA ALA A 127 11.93 -19.91 -15.77
C ALA A 127 12.41 -18.61 -16.45
N ILE A 128 13.21 -18.71 -17.50
CA ILE A 128 13.67 -17.57 -18.30
C ILE A 128 13.01 -17.67 -19.68
N THR A 129 12.12 -16.72 -19.97
CA THR A 129 11.40 -16.67 -21.25
C THR A 129 11.92 -15.51 -22.08
N LEU A 130 12.42 -15.82 -23.27
CA LEU A 130 12.83 -14.80 -24.23
C LEU A 130 11.60 -14.35 -25.04
N ARG A 131 11.38 -13.04 -25.10
CA ARG A 131 10.37 -12.41 -25.94
C ARG A 131 11.03 -11.35 -26.83
N HIS A 132 10.86 -11.47 -28.13
CA HIS A 132 11.37 -10.47 -29.07
C HIS A 132 10.36 -9.34 -29.23
N TYR A 133 10.85 -8.10 -29.32
CA TYR A 133 10.03 -6.96 -29.62
C TYR A 133 10.68 -6.03 -30.64
N ARG A 134 9.84 -5.28 -31.36
CA ARG A 134 10.23 -4.15 -32.19
C ARG A 134 9.83 -2.87 -31.51
N PRO A 135 10.73 -1.90 -31.34
CA PRO A 135 10.36 -0.61 -30.78
C PRO A 135 9.44 0.14 -31.74
N ASP A 136 8.43 0.79 -31.20
CA ASP A 136 7.46 1.58 -31.97
C ASP A 136 8.10 2.89 -32.48
N ASP A 137 9.05 3.43 -31.72
CA ASP A 137 9.79 4.64 -32.08
C ASP A 137 11.25 4.30 -32.43
N PRO A 138 11.66 4.50 -33.69
CA PRO A 138 13.03 4.24 -34.13
C PRO A 138 14.07 5.21 -33.55
N GLN A 139 13.64 6.34 -32.95
CA GLN A 139 14.54 7.31 -32.32
C GLN A 139 14.90 6.93 -30.89
N VAL A 140 14.11 6.08 -30.24
CA VAL A 140 14.40 5.60 -28.89
C VAL A 140 15.41 4.46 -28.95
N LEU A 141 16.47 4.56 -28.16
CA LEU A 141 17.47 3.50 -28.08
C LEU A 141 16.83 2.23 -27.49
N PRO A 142 16.77 1.12 -28.26
CA PRO A 142 16.18 -0.12 -27.81
C PRO A 142 16.95 -0.73 -26.63
N THR A 143 16.22 -1.16 -25.62
CA THR A 143 16.78 -1.72 -24.37
C THR A 143 16.34 -3.15 -24.16
N ILE A 144 17.05 -3.91 -23.33
CA ILE A 144 16.57 -5.19 -22.83
C ILE A 144 15.78 -4.89 -21.54
N ARG A 145 14.55 -5.39 -21.45
CA ARG A 145 13.74 -5.31 -20.24
C ARG A 145 13.58 -6.71 -19.64
N LEU A 146 13.95 -6.85 -18.38
CA LEU A 146 13.71 -8.07 -17.61
C LEU A 146 12.56 -7.80 -16.66
N SER A 147 11.53 -8.61 -16.68
CA SER A 147 10.36 -8.46 -15.81
C SER A 147 9.85 -9.80 -15.31
N TYR A 148 9.27 -9.82 -14.11
CA TYR A 148 8.61 -10.99 -13.56
C TYR A 148 7.44 -10.58 -12.68
N PRO A 149 6.40 -11.42 -12.60
CA PRO A 149 5.28 -11.21 -11.70
C PRO A 149 5.65 -11.54 -10.26
N LYS A 150 5.11 -10.77 -9.32
CA LYS A 150 5.23 -11.00 -7.88
C LYS A 150 3.95 -10.58 -7.16
N ILE A 151 3.68 -11.16 -6.01
CA ILE A 151 2.64 -10.70 -5.12
C ILE A 151 3.16 -9.48 -4.36
N SER A 152 2.35 -8.45 -4.27
CA SER A 152 2.68 -7.21 -3.56
C SER A 152 1.51 -6.74 -2.71
N ALA A 153 1.83 -6.19 -1.55
CA ALA A 153 0.87 -5.41 -0.78
C ALA A 153 0.86 -3.98 -1.32
N VAL A 154 -0.31 -3.49 -1.69
CA VAL A 154 -0.48 -2.18 -2.29
C VAL A 154 -1.62 -1.44 -1.60
N ALA A 155 -1.38 -0.22 -1.15
CA ALA A 155 -2.43 0.73 -0.84
C ALA A 155 -2.80 1.51 -2.10
N GLY A 156 -4.03 1.99 -2.18
CA GLY A 156 -4.52 2.72 -3.34
C GLY A 156 -3.67 3.94 -3.72
N PRO A 157 -3.99 4.60 -4.83
CA PRO A 157 -3.22 5.76 -5.30
C PRO A 157 -3.26 6.89 -4.27
N CYS A 158 -2.08 7.44 -3.95
CA CYS A 158 -1.92 8.58 -3.04
C CYS A 158 -1.49 9.82 -3.82
N GLY A 159 -1.74 10.99 -3.24
CA GLY A 159 -1.33 12.26 -3.82
C GLY A 159 -2.26 12.79 -4.90
N LEU A 160 -3.44 12.18 -5.06
CA LEU A 160 -4.49 12.77 -5.87
C LEU A 160 -4.94 14.06 -5.19
N TRP A 161 -5.02 15.14 -5.97
CA TRP A 161 -5.52 16.39 -5.47
C TRP A 161 -7.02 16.25 -5.18
N PRO A 162 -7.49 16.43 -3.93
CA PRO A 162 -8.90 16.27 -3.63
C PRO A 162 -9.71 17.42 -4.24
N GLU A 163 -10.88 17.12 -4.74
CA GLU A 163 -11.81 18.11 -5.28
C GLU A 163 -12.44 18.97 -4.18
N ASP A 164 -12.38 18.50 -2.94
CA ASP A 164 -13.04 19.07 -1.76
C ASP A 164 -12.12 19.92 -0.88
N LEU A 165 -11.20 20.68 -1.48
CA LEU A 165 -10.32 21.57 -0.73
C LEU A 165 -11.02 22.84 -0.30
N GLY A 166 -11.06 23.04 1.02
CA GLY A 166 -11.53 24.27 1.64
C GLY A 166 -13.05 24.39 1.83
N PRO A 167 -13.50 25.52 2.39
CA PRO A 167 -14.92 25.78 2.64
C PRO A 167 -15.64 26.02 1.31
N ASN A 168 -16.48 25.10 0.92
CA ASN A 168 -17.39 25.22 -0.20
C ASN A 168 -18.78 24.79 0.24
N ILE A 169 -19.82 25.44 -0.32
CA ILE A 169 -21.23 25.14 -0.02
C ILE A 169 -21.54 23.67 -0.38
N ASP A 170 -20.91 23.16 -1.43
CA ASP A 170 -21.10 21.79 -1.89
C ASP A 170 -20.23 20.76 -1.15
N ASN A 171 -19.30 21.22 -0.32
CA ASN A 171 -18.39 20.35 0.43
C ASN A 171 -18.93 20.06 1.83
N SER A 172 -19.79 19.08 1.93
CA SER A 172 -20.30 18.60 3.22
C SER A 172 -19.19 18.02 4.12
N GLY A 173 -18.11 17.52 3.55
CA GLY A 173 -16.96 16.94 4.28
C GLY A 173 -16.23 17.97 5.14
N TYR A 174 -16.01 19.17 4.62
CA TYR A 174 -15.36 20.26 5.35
C TYR A 174 -16.17 20.68 6.59
N ASN A 175 -17.47 20.87 6.43
CA ASN A 175 -18.36 21.27 7.53
C ASN A 175 -18.57 20.18 8.58
N GLN A 176 -18.33 18.92 8.23
CA GLN A 176 -18.41 17.76 9.13
C GLN A 176 -17.09 17.48 9.86
N ASN A 177 -16.07 18.32 9.69
CA ASN A 177 -14.75 18.15 10.29
C ASN A 177 -14.14 16.75 9.98
N ARG A 178 -14.33 16.26 8.75
CA ARG A 178 -13.76 15.00 8.29
C ARG A 178 -12.34 15.21 7.75
N PRO A 179 -11.42 14.27 7.98
CA PRO A 179 -10.11 14.31 7.34
C PRO A 179 -10.25 14.26 5.83
N TYR A 180 -9.41 15.00 5.11
CA TYR A 180 -9.34 14.91 3.65
C TYR A 180 -9.10 13.50 3.17
N HIS A 181 -9.53 13.19 1.95
CA HIS A 181 -9.44 11.85 1.36
C HIS A 181 -8.01 11.28 1.42
N ASN A 182 -6.99 12.10 1.15
CA ASN A 182 -5.58 11.68 1.19
C ASN A 182 -5.01 11.46 2.60
N PHE A 183 -5.74 11.83 3.65
CA PHE A 183 -5.26 11.62 5.02
C PHE A 183 -5.06 10.12 5.29
N GLY A 184 -3.88 9.77 5.76
CA GLY A 184 -3.49 8.40 6.07
C GLY A 184 -3.10 7.56 4.85
N CYS A 185 -3.31 8.02 3.62
CA CYS A 185 -2.92 7.28 2.40
C CYS A 185 -1.42 6.98 2.37
N ALA A 186 -0.58 7.99 2.62
CA ALA A 186 0.88 7.80 2.66
C ALA A 186 1.31 6.81 3.77
N THR A 187 0.65 6.86 4.92
CA THR A 187 0.91 5.92 6.02
C THR A 187 0.60 4.48 5.61
N GLN A 188 -0.56 4.25 4.97
CA GLN A 188 -0.93 2.92 4.47
C GLN A 188 0.01 2.45 3.36
N ARG A 189 0.42 3.34 2.48
CA ARG A 189 1.39 3.03 1.41
C ARG A 189 2.76 2.66 1.99
N ASN A 190 3.24 3.40 2.99
CA ASN A 190 4.49 3.09 3.66
C ASN A 190 4.39 1.75 4.39
N LEU A 191 3.28 1.50 5.09
CA LEU A 191 3.05 0.23 5.76
C LEU A 191 3.02 -0.93 4.75
N ALA A 192 2.32 -0.79 3.62
CA ALA A 192 2.30 -1.77 2.55
C ALA A 192 3.71 -2.07 2.01
N ALA A 193 4.55 -1.03 1.85
CA ALA A 193 5.92 -1.18 1.38
C ALA A 193 6.85 -1.89 2.39
N MET A 194 6.50 -1.90 3.67
CA MET A 194 7.25 -2.58 4.74
C MET A 194 6.87 -4.05 4.91
N ILE A 195 5.82 -4.52 4.26
CA ILE A 195 5.37 -5.91 4.35
C ILE A 195 6.34 -6.79 3.57
N ASP A 196 7.04 -7.66 4.27
CA ASP A 196 8.02 -8.59 3.67
C ASP A 196 7.35 -9.65 2.80
N ASN A 197 6.31 -10.29 3.33
CA ASN A 197 5.53 -11.28 2.58
C ASN A 197 4.04 -10.89 2.55
N PRO A 198 3.53 -10.38 1.43
CA PRO A 198 2.13 -9.98 1.31
C PRO A 198 1.11 -11.10 1.57
N ALA A 199 1.50 -12.37 1.35
CA ALA A 199 0.63 -13.51 1.64
C ALA A 199 0.27 -13.63 3.12
N ASP A 200 1.11 -13.10 4.03
CA ASP A 200 0.83 -13.10 5.46
C ASP A 200 -0.37 -12.22 5.85
N LEU A 201 -0.80 -11.31 4.97
CA LEU A 201 -2.02 -10.53 5.17
C LEU A 201 -3.29 -11.37 4.98
N GLU A 202 -3.23 -12.38 4.12
CA GLU A 202 -4.34 -13.30 3.85
C GLU A 202 -4.29 -14.50 4.79
N GLN A 203 -3.11 -15.08 4.93
CA GLN A 203 -2.87 -16.25 5.76
C GLN A 203 -1.56 -16.08 6.54
N PRO A 204 -1.63 -15.60 7.79
CA PRO A 204 -0.45 -15.41 8.62
C PRO A 204 0.33 -16.72 8.80
N ARG A 205 1.64 -16.65 8.73
CA ARG A 205 2.53 -17.77 9.03
C ARG A 205 2.45 -18.11 10.52
N PRO A 206 2.67 -19.39 10.90
CA PRO A 206 2.78 -19.77 12.31
C PRO A 206 3.86 -18.94 13.01
N GLU A 207 3.59 -18.55 14.24
CA GLU A 207 4.58 -17.85 15.04
C GLU A 207 5.80 -18.74 15.28
N THR A 208 7.00 -18.18 15.11
CA THR A 208 8.23 -18.85 15.53
C THR A 208 8.27 -18.84 17.05
N PRO A 209 8.49 -19.99 17.71
CA PRO A 209 8.60 -20.02 19.14
C PRO A 209 9.63 -19.01 19.65
N ALA A 210 9.24 -18.14 20.55
CA ALA A 210 10.15 -17.16 21.12
C ALA A 210 11.29 -17.86 21.86
N TYR A 211 12.53 -17.37 21.70
CA TYR A 211 13.66 -17.84 22.47
C TYR A 211 13.44 -17.51 23.96
N THR A 212 13.13 -18.55 24.74
CA THR A 212 12.63 -18.39 26.10
C THR A 212 13.72 -18.50 27.18
N ALA A 213 14.98 -18.79 26.82
CA ALA A 213 16.04 -19.02 27.79
C ALA A 213 16.19 -17.87 28.80
N ARG A 214 16.24 -16.64 28.32
CA ARG A 214 16.34 -15.46 29.20
C ARG A 214 15.11 -15.31 30.11
N ARG A 215 13.92 -15.57 29.57
CA ARG A 215 12.66 -15.53 30.31
C ARG A 215 12.63 -16.60 31.39
N ASN A 216 13.08 -17.81 31.07
CA ASN A 216 13.15 -18.91 32.02
C ASN A 216 14.09 -18.60 33.20
N ILE A 217 15.26 -17.99 32.94
CA ILE A 217 16.18 -17.53 33.98
C ILE A 217 15.50 -16.47 34.88
N ALA A 218 14.76 -15.52 34.30
CA ALA A 218 14.04 -14.53 35.08
C ALA A 218 12.95 -15.18 35.97
N PHE A 219 12.20 -16.14 35.43
CA PHE A 219 11.21 -16.89 36.21
C PHE A 219 11.83 -17.73 37.34
N GLU A 220 12.98 -18.35 37.09
CA GLU A 220 13.71 -19.07 38.14
C GLU A 220 14.15 -18.14 39.27
N LYS A 221 14.73 -17.01 38.92
CA LYS A 221 15.11 -15.99 39.94
C LYS A 221 13.89 -15.53 40.73
N TYR A 222 12.77 -15.25 40.05
CA TYR A 222 11.54 -14.85 40.73
C TYR A 222 11.03 -15.91 41.70
N ARG A 223 10.99 -17.18 41.28
CA ARG A 223 10.56 -18.30 42.16
C ARG A 223 11.47 -18.49 43.39
N LYS A 224 12.75 -18.15 43.26
CA LYS A 224 13.75 -18.20 44.34
C LYS A 224 13.77 -16.94 45.21
N GLY A 225 12.90 -15.95 44.95
CA GLY A 225 12.88 -14.67 45.65
C GLY A 225 14.11 -13.79 45.39
N VAL A 226 14.86 -14.06 44.30
CA VAL A 226 16.06 -13.31 43.90
C VAL A 226 15.66 -12.22 42.90
N ALA A 227 16.31 -11.05 42.99
CA ALA A 227 16.09 -9.98 42.04
C ALA A 227 16.32 -10.44 40.59
N THR A 228 15.36 -10.14 39.71
CA THR A 228 15.40 -10.53 38.29
C THR A 228 16.30 -9.60 37.45
N THR A 229 16.72 -8.48 38.02
CA THR A 229 17.62 -7.51 37.39
C THR A 229 18.97 -8.12 37.04
N THR A 230 19.53 -7.76 35.90
CA THR A 230 20.88 -8.14 35.52
C THR A 230 21.88 -7.22 36.18
N THR A 231 22.86 -7.79 36.89
CA THR A 231 24.00 -7.03 37.39
C THR A 231 24.98 -6.82 36.25
N TYR A 232 25.13 -5.60 35.81
CA TYR A 232 26.12 -5.26 34.78
C TYR A 232 27.47 -5.08 35.45
N PRO A 233 28.60 -5.53 34.86
CA PRO A 233 29.94 -5.18 35.31
C PRO A 233 30.09 -3.66 35.42
N GLU A 234 30.83 -3.19 36.41
CA GLU A 234 31.02 -1.75 36.62
C GLU A 234 31.64 -1.02 35.41
N ALA A 235 32.42 -1.74 34.62
CA ALA A 235 33.03 -1.22 33.40
C ALA A 235 31.98 -0.83 32.32
N ASP A 236 30.78 -1.45 32.35
CA ASP A 236 29.70 -1.20 31.40
C ASP A 236 28.72 -0.13 31.85
N LYS A 237 28.91 0.40 33.08
CA LYS A 237 28.16 1.57 33.50
C LYS A 237 28.74 2.77 32.77
N ALA A 238 28.04 3.22 31.75
CA ALA A 238 28.36 4.48 31.07
C ALA A 238 28.49 5.57 32.16
N LYS A 239 29.70 6.01 32.44
CA LYS A 239 29.94 7.23 33.21
C LYS A 239 29.40 8.35 32.34
N LEU A 240 28.21 8.83 32.65
CA LEU A 240 27.74 10.12 32.17
C LEU A 240 28.81 11.10 32.63
N SER A 241 29.63 11.61 31.71
CA SER A 241 30.60 12.64 32.00
C SER A 241 29.88 13.77 32.70
N ASP A 242 30.37 14.11 33.88
CA ASP A 242 29.99 15.32 34.64
C ASP A 242 30.30 16.55 33.78
N THR A 243 29.44 16.91 32.88
CA THR A 243 29.46 18.18 32.16
C THR A 243 28.63 19.20 32.94
N GLY A 244 29.05 19.46 34.17
CA GLY A 244 28.35 20.37 35.04
C GLY A 244 29.24 20.88 36.18
N LYS A 245 30.35 21.52 35.84
CA LYS A 245 31.02 22.54 36.71
C LYS A 245 31.54 23.64 35.83
#